data_e7c91f0b4e461a40d0e1545463f2926a
#
_entry.id   e7c91f0b4e461a40d0e1545463f2926a
#
_cell.length_a   1.000
_cell.length_b   1.000
_cell.length_c   1.000
_cell.angle_alpha   90.00
_cell.angle_beta   90.00
_cell.angle_gamma   90.00
#
_symmetry.space_group_name_H-M   'P 1'
#
loop_
_entity.id
_entity.type
_entity.pdbx_description
1 polymer ?
#
loop_
_entity_poly.entity_id
_entity_poly.type
_entity_poly.pdbx_seq_one_letter_code
_entity_poly.pdbx_strand_id
1 'polypeptide(L)'
;MRRAVCPGSFDPITNGHLDIIARASRLYDTVYVAVMINQSKQGLFTIEERIALIEEVTGELGNVRVESFHGLLVDFCKQREIPAIVKGLRAVSDFDYELQMAQMNIGLTGVETLFVPTNPAYSFLSSSLVKEVAQWGGDISHLVPSPVLHALKPKLRQR
;
A
#
# COMPACT_ATOMS: atom_id res chain seq x y z
N MET A 1 20.16 0.90 -11.67
CA MET A 1 18.91 1.58 -11.31
C MET A 1 18.32 0.93 -10.07
N ARG A 2 18.12 1.72 -9.02
CA ARG A 2 17.61 1.21 -7.75
C ARG A 2 16.08 1.16 -7.78
N ARG A 3 15.52 -0.03 -7.59
CA ARG A 3 14.08 -0.26 -7.62
C ARG A 3 13.61 -0.81 -6.28
N ALA A 4 12.41 -0.38 -5.87
CA ALA A 4 11.74 -0.92 -4.69
C ALA A 4 10.27 -1.15 -4.99
N VAL A 5 9.61 -1.96 -4.16
CA VAL A 5 8.18 -2.17 -4.20
C VAL A 5 7.54 -1.88 -2.86
N CYS A 6 6.42 -1.19 -2.90
CA CYS A 6 5.52 -1.01 -1.75
C CYS A 6 4.26 -1.85 -2.03
N PRO A 7 4.12 -3.01 -1.38
CA PRO A 7 2.97 -3.89 -1.62
C PRO A 7 1.81 -3.61 -0.67
N GLY A 8 0.62 -3.98 -1.09
CA GLY A 8 -0.56 -3.93 -0.23
C GLY A 8 -1.85 -4.16 -0.99
N SER A 9 -2.95 -4.19 -0.27
CA SER A 9 -4.28 -4.30 -0.86
C SER A 9 -4.81 -2.95 -1.34
N PHE A 10 -4.48 -1.88 -0.64
CA PHE A 10 -4.85 -0.49 -0.96
C PHE A 10 -6.36 -0.32 -1.24
N ASP A 11 -7.18 -0.72 -0.31
CA ASP A 11 -8.65 -0.72 -0.44
C ASP A 11 -9.35 0.16 0.61
N PRO A 12 -9.21 1.47 0.55
CA PRO A 12 -8.43 2.30 -0.37
C PRO A 12 -7.02 2.63 0.15
N ILE A 13 -6.23 3.32 -0.66
CA ILE A 13 -4.99 3.95 -0.21
C ILE A 13 -5.32 5.04 0.82
N THR A 14 -4.51 5.12 1.86
CA THR A 14 -4.63 6.12 2.95
C THR A 14 -3.44 7.06 2.97
N ASN A 15 -3.51 8.10 3.80
CA ASN A 15 -2.37 9.00 4.01
C ASN A 15 -1.16 8.28 4.61
N GLY A 16 -1.39 7.22 5.38
CA GLY A 16 -0.32 6.36 5.89
C GLY A 16 0.43 5.63 4.79
N HIS A 17 -0.30 5.04 3.84
CA HIS A 17 0.31 4.41 2.66
C HIS A 17 1.05 5.43 1.81
N LEU A 18 0.42 6.57 1.54
CA LEU A 18 1.01 7.62 0.70
C LEU A 18 2.31 8.16 1.29
N ASP A 19 2.38 8.32 2.63
CA ASP A 19 3.58 8.75 3.31
C ASP A 19 4.76 7.79 3.05
N ILE A 20 4.54 6.49 3.20
CA ILE A 20 5.57 5.47 2.95
C ILE A 20 6.00 5.46 1.48
N ILE A 21 5.05 5.52 0.56
CA ILE A 21 5.34 5.56 -0.88
C ILE A 21 6.16 6.80 -1.23
N ALA A 22 5.78 7.97 -0.73
CA ALA A 22 6.50 9.22 -0.97
C ALA A 22 7.93 9.18 -0.42
N ARG A 23 8.11 8.61 0.76
CA ARG A 23 9.44 8.44 1.37
C ARG A 23 10.31 7.46 0.59
N ALA A 24 9.74 6.34 0.15
CA ALA A 24 10.43 5.39 -0.72
C ALA A 24 10.83 6.03 -2.05
N SER A 25 9.97 6.87 -2.63
CA SER A 25 10.24 7.53 -3.91
C SER A 25 11.46 8.47 -3.87
N ARG A 26 11.81 8.97 -2.70
CA ARG A 26 13.01 9.80 -2.51
C ARG A 26 14.31 8.98 -2.39
N LEU A 27 14.18 7.69 -2.04
CA LEU A 27 15.33 6.82 -1.81
C LEU A 27 15.68 5.94 -3.01
N TYR A 28 14.73 5.72 -3.90
CA TYR A 28 14.87 4.81 -5.04
C TYR A 28 14.60 5.53 -6.36
N ASP A 29 15.21 5.04 -7.43
CA ASP A 29 15.01 5.59 -8.76
C ASP A 29 13.62 5.29 -9.30
N THR A 30 13.09 4.12 -8.99
CA THR A 30 11.72 3.71 -9.33
C THR A 30 11.09 2.98 -8.15
N VAL A 31 9.87 3.35 -7.82
CA VAL A 31 9.05 2.68 -6.82
C VAL A 31 7.82 2.08 -7.49
N TYR A 32 7.68 0.77 -7.35
CA TYR A 32 6.46 0.07 -7.75
C TYR A 32 5.51 0.03 -6.57
N VAL A 33 4.26 0.39 -6.80
CA VAL A 33 3.17 0.11 -5.85
C VAL A 33 2.45 -1.11 -6.39
N ALA A 34 2.56 -2.21 -5.68
CA ALA A 34 2.02 -3.50 -6.12
C ALA A 34 0.71 -3.79 -5.38
N VAL A 35 -0.39 -3.69 -6.12
CA VAL A 35 -1.73 -3.94 -5.59
C VAL A 35 -2.03 -5.43 -5.64
N MET A 36 -2.17 -6.04 -4.48
CA MET A 36 -2.42 -7.47 -4.36
C MET A 36 -3.87 -7.81 -4.71
N ILE A 37 -4.03 -8.75 -5.64
CA ILE A 37 -5.32 -9.32 -6.00
C ILE A 37 -5.59 -10.50 -5.07
N ASN A 38 -6.61 -10.37 -4.23
CA ASN A 38 -7.06 -11.47 -3.37
C ASN A 38 -8.40 -11.98 -3.88
N GLN A 39 -8.38 -13.12 -4.57
CA GLN A 39 -9.57 -13.72 -5.18
C GLN A 39 -10.59 -14.20 -4.15
N SER A 40 -10.17 -14.47 -2.92
CA SER A 40 -11.06 -14.95 -1.84
C SER A 40 -11.78 -13.81 -1.10
N LYS A 41 -11.38 -12.56 -1.31
CA LYS A 41 -11.98 -11.38 -0.67
C LYS A 41 -12.42 -10.37 -1.71
N GLN A 42 -13.69 -9.99 -1.62
CA GLN A 42 -14.22 -8.88 -2.39
C GLN A 42 -14.00 -7.60 -1.60
N GLY A 43 -13.17 -6.68 -2.14
CA GLY A 43 -12.93 -5.38 -1.54
C GLY A 43 -14.07 -4.39 -1.81
N LEU A 44 -13.95 -3.20 -1.21
CA LEU A 44 -14.88 -2.10 -1.48
C LEU A 44 -14.66 -1.52 -2.87
N PHE A 45 -13.39 -1.38 -3.28
CA PHE A 45 -13.00 -0.91 -4.60
C PHE A 45 -12.53 -2.08 -5.47
N THR A 46 -12.80 -2.00 -6.76
CA THR A 46 -12.20 -2.93 -7.72
C THR A 46 -10.70 -2.70 -7.82
N ILE A 47 -9.96 -3.66 -8.37
CA ILE A 47 -8.51 -3.52 -8.57
C ILE A 47 -8.21 -2.32 -9.49
N GLU A 48 -8.99 -2.14 -10.55
CA GLU A 48 -8.85 -1.02 -11.48
C GLU A 48 -9.07 0.33 -10.80
N GLU A 49 -10.08 0.41 -9.92
CA GLU A 49 -10.36 1.62 -9.14
C GLU A 49 -9.22 1.93 -8.15
N ARG A 50 -8.67 0.90 -7.50
CA ARG A 50 -7.53 1.08 -6.58
C ARG A 50 -6.30 1.59 -7.32
N ILE A 51 -5.98 1.00 -8.47
CA ILE A 51 -4.86 1.44 -9.31
C ILE A 51 -5.04 2.89 -9.72
N ALA A 52 -6.22 3.26 -10.23
CA ALA A 52 -6.50 4.61 -10.68
C ALA A 52 -6.35 5.64 -9.55
N LEU A 53 -6.84 5.34 -8.35
CA LEU A 53 -6.70 6.21 -7.18
C LEU A 53 -5.24 6.38 -6.77
N ILE A 54 -4.47 5.30 -6.76
CA ILE A 54 -3.05 5.36 -6.42
C ILE A 54 -2.29 6.18 -7.45
N GLU A 55 -2.55 5.97 -8.74
CA GLU A 55 -1.91 6.75 -9.81
C GLU A 55 -2.20 8.24 -9.66
N GLU A 56 -3.44 8.59 -9.36
CA GLU A 56 -3.84 9.99 -9.17
C GLU A 56 -3.10 10.65 -8.01
N VAL A 57 -3.05 10.00 -6.84
CA VAL A 57 -2.47 10.59 -5.63
C VAL A 57 -0.94 10.53 -5.60
N THR A 58 -0.32 9.71 -6.44
CA THR A 58 1.15 9.60 -6.55
C THR A 58 1.72 10.28 -7.80
N GLY A 59 0.87 10.86 -8.65
CA GLY A 59 1.28 11.41 -9.94
C GLY A 59 2.40 12.45 -9.87
N GLU A 60 2.40 13.28 -8.82
CA GLU A 60 3.42 14.33 -8.63
C GLU A 60 4.80 13.77 -8.26
N LEU A 61 4.88 12.54 -7.78
CA LEU A 61 6.15 11.93 -7.39
C LEU A 61 7.06 11.58 -8.59
N GLY A 62 6.47 11.32 -9.74
CA GLY A 62 7.17 11.18 -11.03
C GLY A 62 7.87 9.84 -11.27
N ASN A 63 8.21 9.08 -10.23
CA ASN A 63 8.95 7.82 -10.32
C ASN A 63 8.18 6.62 -9.75
N VAL A 64 6.86 6.75 -9.58
CA VAL A 64 6.00 5.68 -9.06
C VAL A 64 5.27 5.00 -10.20
N ARG A 65 5.30 3.67 -10.19
CA ARG A 65 4.54 2.83 -11.12
C ARG A 65 3.58 1.96 -10.34
N VAL A 66 2.33 1.90 -10.77
CA VAL A 66 1.28 1.15 -10.08
C VAL A 66 0.88 -0.06 -10.92
N GLU A 67 0.99 -1.24 -10.34
CA GLU A 67 0.62 -2.49 -11.00
C GLU A 67 -0.08 -3.41 -10.02
N SER A 68 -0.90 -4.30 -10.53
CA SER A 68 -1.50 -5.37 -9.73
C SER A 68 -0.70 -6.66 -9.88
N PHE A 69 -0.83 -7.54 -8.89
CA PHE A 69 -0.25 -8.88 -8.95
C PHE A 69 -1.12 -9.86 -8.17
N HIS A 70 -1.00 -11.14 -8.53
CA HIS A 70 -1.53 -12.22 -7.72
C HIS A 70 -0.42 -13.24 -7.47
N GLY A 71 -0.56 -14.07 -6.44
CA GLY A 71 0.47 -15.02 -6.07
C GLY A 71 1.53 -14.41 -5.16
N LEU A 72 2.77 -14.85 -5.31
CA LEU A 72 3.86 -14.42 -4.45
C LEU A 72 4.42 -13.07 -4.87
N LEU A 73 4.56 -12.17 -3.90
CA LEU A 73 5.18 -10.85 -4.12
C LEU A 73 6.60 -10.98 -4.67
N VAL A 74 7.37 -11.97 -4.19
CA VAL A 74 8.75 -12.16 -4.63
C VAL A 74 8.86 -12.59 -6.10
N ASP A 75 7.85 -13.23 -6.66
CA ASP A 75 7.80 -13.53 -8.09
C ASP A 75 7.61 -12.24 -8.91
N PHE A 76 6.74 -11.36 -8.45
CA PHE A 76 6.58 -10.02 -9.01
C PHE A 76 7.91 -9.25 -8.97
N CYS A 77 8.60 -9.28 -7.83
CA CYS A 77 9.91 -8.64 -7.68
C CYS A 77 10.92 -9.20 -8.66
N LYS A 78 10.98 -10.51 -8.80
CA LYS A 78 11.93 -11.17 -9.70
C LYS A 78 11.69 -10.78 -11.17
N GLN A 79 10.43 -10.76 -11.60
CA GLN A 79 10.06 -10.39 -12.98
C GLN A 79 10.46 -8.96 -13.32
N ARG A 80 10.51 -8.07 -12.34
CA ARG A 80 10.80 -6.64 -12.54
C ARG A 80 12.18 -6.22 -12.03
N GLU A 81 12.98 -7.19 -11.62
CA GLU A 81 14.33 -6.93 -11.08
C GLU A 81 14.30 -5.95 -9.92
N ILE A 82 13.40 -6.18 -8.96
CA ILE A 82 13.23 -5.36 -7.76
C ILE A 82 13.94 -6.05 -6.60
N PRO A 83 15.02 -5.46 -6.05
CA PRO A 83 15.78 -6.08 -4.97
C PRO A 83 15.23 -5.80 -3.57
N ALA A 84 14.33 -4.84 -3.42
CA ALA A 84 13.89 -4.35 -2.11
C ALA A 84 12.38 -4.18 -2.02
N ILE A 85 11.82 -4.69 -0.92
CA ILE A 85 10.45 -4.43 -0.49
C ILE A 85 10.51 -3.39 0.61
N VAL A 86 9.72 -2.31 0.49
CA VAL A 86 9.62 -1.27 1.51
C VAL A 86 8.26 -1.37 2.18
N LYS A 87 8.26 -1.54 3.50
CA LYS A 87 7.05 -1.63 4.31
C LYS A 87 7.07 -0.65 5.46
N GLY A 88 5.94 0.00 5.71
CA GLY A 88 5.72 0.77 6.92
C GLY A 88 5.55 -0.15 8.13
N LEU A 89 6.11 0.24 9.26
CA LEU A 89 6.00 -0.50 10.50
C LEU A 89 5.32 0.37 11.54
N ARG A 90 4.21 -0.12 12.12
CA ARG A 90 3.37 0.63 13.07
C ARG A 90 3.50 0.14 14.50
N ALA A 91 3.46 -1.16 14.72
CA ALA A 91 3.41 -1.77 16.04
C ALA A 91 4.23 -3.05 16.11
N VAL A 92 4.55 -3.49 17.33
CA VAL A 92 5.33 -4.72 17.58
C VAL A 92 4.65 -5.96 17.00
N SER A 93 3.33 -6.04 17.10
CA SER A 93 2.56 -7.16 16.53
C SER A 93 2.66 -7.24 15.00
N ASP A 94 2.68 -6.10 14.33
CA ASP A 94 2.95 -6.05 12.89
C ASP A 94 4.36 -6.57 12.60
N PHE A 95 5.33 -6.17 13.42
CA PHE A 95 6.74 -6.53 13.22
C PHE A 95 6.97 -8.04 13.28
N ASP A 96 6.38 -8.74 14.23
CA ASP A 96 6.57 -10.19 14.36
C ASP A 96 6.18 -10.94 13.09
N TYR A 97 5.01 -10.66 12.53
CA TYR A 97 4.56 -11.26 11.28
C TYR A 97 5.41 -10.80 10.08
N GLU A 98 5.67 -9.50 9.99
CA GLU A 98 6.43 -8.92 8.88
C GLU A 98 7.87 -9.42 8.86
N LEU A 99 8.48 -9.64 10.03
CA LEU A 99 9.81 -10.22 10.13
C LEU A 99 9.86 -11.64 9.57
N GLN A 100 8.86 -12.47 9.92
CA GLN A 100 8.75 -13.84 9.40
C GLN A 100 8.62 -13.84 7.87
N MET A 101 7.78 -12.97 7.32
CA MET A 101 7.63 -12.83 5.88
C MET A 101 8.91 -12.34 5.20
N ALA A 102 9.61 -11.39 5.82
CA ALA A 102 10.89 -10.89 5.30
C ALA A 102 11.94 -12.01 5.23
N GLN A 103 12.03 -12.82 6.28
CA GLN A 103 12.94 -13.97 6.31
C GLN A 103 12.59 -15.03 5.28
N MET A 104 11.30 -15.30 5.10
CA MET A 104 10.82 -16.22 4.06
C MET A 104 11.17 -15.72 2.66
N ASN A 105 10.97 -14.44 2.41
CA ASN A 105 11.25 -13.82 1.11
C ASN A 105 12.74 -13.89 0.74
N ILE A 106 13.63 -13.66 1.71
CA ILE A 106 15.07 -13.83 1.51
C ILE A 106 15.39 -15.27 1.09
N GLY A 107 14.82 -16.24 1.81
CA GLY A 107 15.02 -17.67 1.52
C GLY A 107 14.53 -18.10 0.14
N LEU A 108 13.44 -17.48 -0.34
CA LEU A 108 12.86 -17.82 -1.64
C LEU A 108 13.62 -17.20 -2.82
N THR A 109 14.00 -15.93 -2.73
CA THR A 109 14.51 -15.18 -3.89
C THR A 109 15.67 -14.24 -3.58
N GLY A 110 16.05 -14.06 -2.32
CA GLY A 110 17.06 -13.10 -1.92
C GLY A 110 16.58 -11.64 -1.87
N VAL A 111 15.29 -11.39 -2.05
CA VAL A 111 14.71 -10.03 -1.97
C VAL A 111 14.70 -9.57 -0.52
N GLU A 112 15.26 -8.39 -0.27
CA GLU A 112 15.34 -7.79 1.06
C GLU A 112 14.08 -6.99 1.40
N THR A 113 13.71 -6.94 2.68
CA THR A 113 12.63 -6.08 3.16
C THR A 113 13.19 -5.00 4.08
N LEU A 114 12.88 -3.75 3.77
CA LEU A 114 13.25 -2.59 4.56
C LEU A 114 12.00 -2.07 5.29
N PHE A 115 12.09 -2.02 6.61
CA PHE A 115 11.01 -1.48 7.43
C PHE A 115 11.23 0.00 7.69
N VAL A 116 10.21 0.79 7.46
CA VAL A 116 10.22 2.24 7.65
C VAL A 116 9.22 2.57 8.77
N PRO A 117 9.65 3.22 9.86
CA PRO A 117 8.72 3.63 10.91
C PRO A 117 7.64 4.54 10.33
N THR A 118 6.38 4.22 10.61
CA THR A 118 5.25 5.06 10.18
C THR A 118 5.31 6.42 10.85
N ASN A 119 4.83 7.45 10.15
CA ASN A 119 4.60 8.75 10.78
C ASN A 119 3.64 8.56 11.96
N PRO A 120 3.97 9.09 13.16
CA PRO A 120 3.12 8.94 14.35
C PRO A 120 1.67 9.39 14.14
N ALA A 121 1.44 10.38 13.27
CA ALA A 121 0.09 10.85 12.94
C ALA A 121 -0.77 9.77 12.26
N TYR A 122 -0.15 8.74 11.67
CA TYR A 122 -0.81 7.67 10.93
C TYR A 122 -0.57 6.29 11.52
N SER A 123 0.01 6.18 12.70
CA SER A 123 0.40 4.90 13.30
C SER A 123 -0.78 3.98 13.62
N PHE A 124 -1.97 4.54 13.83
CA PHE A 124 -3.22 3.80 14.07
C PHE A 124 -3.99 3.49 12.80
N LEU A 125 -3.58 4.05 11.66
CA LEU A 125 -4.36 4.12 10.44
C LEU A 125 -4.28 2.81 9.64
N SER A 126 -5.43 2.35 9.16
CA SER A 126 -5.56 1.25 8.22
C SER A 126 -6.75 1.50 7.29
N SER A 127 -6.76 0.84 6.13
CA SER A 127 -7.90 0.91 5.21
C SER A 127 -9.19 0.40 5.85
N SER A 128 -9.10 -0.65 6.66
CA SER A 128 -10.25 -1.22 7.37
C SER A 128 -10.85 -0.23 8.34
N LEU A 129 -10.02 0.46 9.13
CA LEU A 129 -10.49 1.47 10.07
C LEU A 129 -11.13 2.66 9.35
N VAL A 130 -10.53 3.11 8.25
CA VAL A 130 -11.10 4.20 7.43
C VAL A 130 -12.49 3.84 6.93
N LYS A 131 -12.66 2.63 6.39
CA LYS A 131 -13.96 2.16 5.89
C LYS A 131 -15.00 2.07 7.01
N GLU A 132 -14.62 1.54 8.15
CA GLU A 132 -15.49 1.40 9.32
C GLU A 132 -15.98 2.77 9.81
N VAL A 133 -15.05 3.69 10.05
CA VAL A 133 -15.38 5.03 10.56
C VAL A 133 -16.24 5.79 9.56
N ALA A 134 -15.88 5.75 8.27
CA ALA A 134 -16.63 6.43 7.22
C ALA A 134 -18.05 5.88 7.05
N GLN A 135 -18.23 4.57 7.20
CA GLN A 135 -19.55 3.92 7.11
C GLN A 135 -20.51 4.44 8.17
N TRP A 136 -20.01 4.78 9.34
CA TRP A 136 -20.81 5.31 10.45
C TRP A 136 -20.85 6.85 10.49
N GLY A 137 -20.38 7.51 9.42
CA GLY A 137 -20.48 8.96 9.27
C GLY A 137 -19.36 9.74 9.96
N GLY A 138 -18.30 9.07 10.42
CA GLY A 138 -17.14 9.74 11.00
C GLY A 138 -16.34 10.51 9.95
N ASP A 139 -15.68 11.59 10.38
CA ASP A 139 -14.82 12.39 9.52
C ASP A 139 -13.47 11.72 9.31
N ILE A 140 -13.17 11.36 8.08
CA ILE A 140 -11.89 10.75 7.67
C ILE A 140 -11.11 11.66 6.73
N SER A 141 -11.51 12.91 6.56
CA SER A 141 -10.92 13.82 5.57
C SER A 141 -9.42 14.08 5.80
N HIS A 142 -8.96 13.95 7.04
CA HIS A 142 -7.55 14.11 7.41
C HIS A 142 -6.74 12.80 7.33
N LEU A 143 -7.38 11.69 6.98
CA LEU A 143 -6.77 10.35 6.96
C LEU A 143 -6.57 9.79 5.57
N VAL A 144 -7.24 10.36 4.57
CA VAL A 144 -7.14 9.93 3.18
C VAL A 144 -6.96 11.14 2.26
N PRO A 145 -6.33 10.94 1.08
CA PRO A 145 -6.27 11.99 0.07
C PRO A 145 -7.67 12.36 -0.44
N SER A 146 -7.82 13.61 -0.88
CA SER A 146 -9.11 14.15 -1.39
C SER A 146 -9.78 13.26 -2.44
N PRO A 147 -9.07 12.76 -3.48
CA PRO A 147 -9.70 11.87 -4.47
C PRO A 147 -10.28 10.60 -3.86
N VAL A 148 -9.62 10.05 -2.85
CA VAL A 148 -10.09 8.86 -2.12
C VAL A 148 -11.35 9.18 -1.33
N LEU A 149 -11.38 10.32 -0.66
CA LEU A 149 -12.57 10.75 0.09
C LEU A 149 -13.79 10.86 -0.82
N HIS A 150 -13.62 11.46 -2.00
CA HIS A 150 -14.71 11.60 -2.99
C HIS A 150 -15.16 10.25 -3.53
N ALA A 151 -14.25 9.32 -3.76
CA ALA A 151 -14.57 7.99 -4.27
C ALA A 151 -15.25 7.10 -3.22
N LEU A 152 -14.95 7.30 -1.93
CA LEU A 152 -15.55 6.53 -0.83
C LEU A 152 -17.04 6.82 -0.63
N LYS A 153 -17.42 8.08 -0.70
CA LYS A 153 -18.79 8.53 -0.37
C LYS A 153 -19.90 7.76 -1.08
N PRO A 154 -19.87 7.63 -2.44
CA PRO A 154 -20.93 6.90 -3.14
C PRO A 154 -20.93 5.40 -2.85
N LYS A 155 -19.75 4.82 -2.59
CA LYS A 155 -19.62 3.39 -2.31
C LYS A 155 -20.23 2.99 -0.96
N LEU A 156 -20.14 3.86 0.03
CA LEU A 156 -20.68 3.61 1.36
C LEU A 156 -22.19 3.80 1.43
N ARG A 157 -22.75 4.64 0.57
CA ARG A 157 -24.21 4.87 0.49
C ARG A 157 -24.97 3.68 -0.11
N GLN A 158 -24.29 2.77 -0.80
CA GLN A 158 -24.89 1.60 -1.44
C GLN A 158 -24.99 0.39 -0.49
N ARG A 159 -24.57 0.54 0.73
CA ARG A 159 -24.65 -0.47 1.78
C ARG A 159 -25.70 -0.04 2.81
#